data_b5eb774afa1054d062ff228ab0025332
#
_entry.id   b5eb774afa1054d062ff228ab0025332
#
_cell.length_a   1.000
_cell.length_b   1.000
_cell.length_c   1.000
_cell.angle_alpha   90.00
_cell.angle_beta   90.00
_cell.angle_gamma   90.00
#
_symmetry.space_group_name_H-M   'P 1'
#
loop_
_entity.id
_entity.type
_entity.pdbx_description
1 polymer ?
#
loop_
_entity_poly.entity_id
_entity_poly.type
_entity_poly.pdbx_seq_one_letter_code
_entity_poly.pdbx_strand_id
1 'polypeptide(L)'
;MILNSIKNYLDFNIVSPSVKYLSLVAFCTGIILSYFYTILVIIQKYAGYSEFTIGLVASFGPLGLIFSGFFTTKLLKKFGFYKIIFISTVVQGLCITVMLEFLNPYNLAVWFFILGMMGGLTWMTMDTWVNVVSTNSNRGKSIGIYNSSVTTGLAMGPLIVGLFGTSGRIPITVCLLLVLLKIGSLISIKKYVNQVSIPEQSTKMKFSIILISPFVFLAIFFAGIEDSAFLSLFPAFMINDFFSDKQIGVYIFIGGIFGVLCQPFVGALSDNFNKRLLVFVLLLAHVTWLILLKMSNSNEMIIIIALMISGFASTSLYTVTLAYLGERINVTDIAFATSLFIIIYEIGEYLGPIIVGFNMNIFGNTGFTNTLLSFAFFSIIFGIIRSLFYKK
;
A
#
# COMPACT_ATOMS: atom_id res chain seq x y z
N MET A 1 -25.97 6.02 -15.69
CA MET A 1 -25.59 6.50 -14.35
C MET A 1 -24.09 6.31 -14.10
N ILE A 2 -23.54 5.11 -14.20
CA ILE A 2 -22.11 4.79 -13.98
C ILE A 2 -21.18 5.59 -14.92
N LEU A 3 -21.46 5.69 -16.21
CA LEU A 3 -20.65 6.46 -17.18
C LEU A 3 -20.59 7.96 -16.85
N ASN A 4 -21.68 8.56 -16.37
CA ASN A 4 -21.69 9.97 -15.95
C ASN A 4 -20.91 10.17 -14.64
N SER A 5 -20.96 9.20 -13.71
CA SER A 5 -20.12 9.23 -12.51
C SER A 5 -18.63 9.15 -12.87
N ILE A 6 -18.23 8.29 -13.80
CA ILE A 6 -16.85 8.16 -14.27
C ILE A 6 -16.39 9.47 -14.97
N LYS A 7 -17.23 10.07 -15.82
CA LYS A 7 -16.91 11.33 -16.50
C LYS A 7 -16.73 12.49 -15.52
N ASN A 8 -17.58 12.56 -14.49
CA ASN A 8 -17.43 13.53 -13.41
C ASN A 8 -16.18 13.28 -12.56
N TYR A 9 -15.76 12.03 -12.41
CA TYR A 9 -14.52 11.66 -11.69
C TYR A 9 -13.26 12.15 -12.42
N LEU A 10 -13.26 12.16 -13.75
CA LEU A 10 -12.13 12.55 -14.60
C LEU A 10 -12.01 14.07 -14.86
N ASP A 11 -12.95 14.89 -14.39
CA ASP A 11 -12.85 16.34 -14.57
C ASP A 11 -11.93 16.99 -13.51
N PHE A 12 -10.66 17.16 -13.84
CA PHE A 12 -9.63 17.74 -12.98
C PHE A 12 -9.83 19.24 -12.67
N ASN A 13 -10.78 19.94 -13.31
CA ASN A 13 -10.97 21.38 -13.12
C ASN A 13 -11.64 21.72 -11.77
N ILE A 14 -12.36 20.77 -11.18
CA ILE A 14 -13.11 20.97 -9.92
C ILE A 14 -12.18 20.88 -8.69
N VAL A 15 -10.94 20.39 -8.86
CA VAL A 15 -10.00 20.13 -7.76
C VAL A 15 -9.03 21.29 -7.59
N SER A 16 -8.77 21.69 -6.34
CA SER A 16 -7.86 22.79 -6.03
C SER A 16 -6.44 22.54 -6.59
N PRO A 17 -5.72 23.61 -7.01
CA PRO A 17 -4.35 23.47 -7.49
C PRO A 17 -3.41 22.80 -6.49
N SER A 18 -3.61 23.02 -5.19
CA SER A 18 -2.81 22.36 -4.15
C SER A 18 -2.97 20.85 -4.16
N VAL A 19 -4.18 20.32 -4.41
CA VAL A 19 -4.41 18.86 -4.51
C VAL A 19 -3.73 18.30 -5.76
N LYS A 20 -3.73 19.01 -6.89
CA LYS A 20 -3.05 18.54 -8.12
C LYS A 20 -1.55 18.36 -7.89
N TYR A 21 -0.89 19.35 -7.29
CA TYR A 21 0.55 19.24 -6.97
C TYR A 21 0.83 18.19 -5.88
N LEU A 22 -0.05 18.07 -4.89
CA LEU A 22 0.07 17.03 -3.86
C LEU A 22 -0.07 15.63 -4.46
N SER A 23 -0.97 15.45 -5.43
CA SER A 23 -1.13 14.19 -6.18
C SER A 23 0.13 13.84 -6.98
N LEU A 24 0.83 14.85 -7.52
CA LEU A 24 2.12 14.59 -8.18
C LEU A 24 3.20 14.14 -7.19
N VAL A 25 3.26 14.76 -6.01
CA VAL A 25 4.17 14.32 -4.94
C VAL A 25 3.83 12.89 -4.47
N ALA A 26 2.53 12.60 -4.35
CA ALA A 26 2.02 11.29 -4.00
C ALA A 26 2.38 10.21 -5.03
N PHE A 27 2.23 10.53 -6.32
CA PHE A 27 2.67 9.67 -7.42
C PHE A 27 4.17 9.35 -7.34
N CYS A 28 5.02 10.37 -7.16
CA CYS A 28 6.46 10.17 -6.98
C CYS A 28 6.76 9.32 -5.74
N THR A 29 6.00 9.51 -4.65
CA THR A 29 6.16 8.71 -3.42
C THR A 29 5.84 7.24 -3.68
N GLY A 30 4.76 6.95 -4.39
CA GLY A 30 4.38 5.59 -4.79
C GLY A 30 5.48 4.91 -5.64
N ILE A 31 6.00 5.63 -6.65
CA ILE A 31 7.08 5.11 -7.49
C ILE A 31 8.32 4.77 -6.65
N ILE A 32 8.79 5.69 -5.81
CA ILE A 32 9.98 5.50 -4.99
C ILE A 32 9.81 4.27 -4.09
N LEU A 33 8.67 4.16 -3.44
CA LEU A 33 8.38 3.07 -2.51
C LEU A 33 8.42 1.72 -3.21
N SER A 34 7.63 1.53 -4.26
CA SER A 34 7.52 0.24 -4.95
C SER A 34 8.78 -0.11 -5.75
N TYR A 35 9.44 0.89 -6.37
CA TYR A 35 10.73 0.69 -7.00
C TYR A 35 11.76 0.15 -6.00
N PHE A 36 11.87 0.81 -4.86
CA PHE A 36 12.82 0.44 -3.82
C PHE A 36 12.55 -0.96 -3.26
N TYR A 37 11.30 -1.27 -2.90
CA TYR A 37 10.95 -2.62 -2.42
C TYR A 37 11.30 -3.69 -3.45
N THR A 38 10.89 -3.51 -4.70
CA THR A 38 11.16 -4.50 -5.76
C THR A 38 12.65 -4.74 -5.97
N ILE A 39 13.43 -3.66 -6.08
CA ILE A 39 14.87 -3.79 -6.37
C ILE A 39 15.64 -4.37 -5.20
N LEU A 40 15.30 -3.98 -3.97
CA LEU A 40 16.01 -4.47 -2.80
C LEU A 40 15.77 -5.96 -2.58
N VAL A 41 14.55 -6.44 -2.80
CA VAL A 41 14.23 -7.88 -2.72
C VAL A 41 15.03 -8.67 -3.75
N ILE A 42 15.10 -8.20 -5.00
CA ILE A 42 15.87 -8.86 -6.07
C ILE A 42 17.36 -8.91 -5.71
N ILE A 43 17.94 -7.79 -5.27
CA ILE A 43 19.35 -7.72 -4.89
C ILE A 43 19.65 -8.62 -3.68
N GLN A 44 18.81 -8.62 -2.66
CA GLN A 44 18.97 -9.52 -1.49
C GLN A 44 18.89 -10.99 -1.90
N LYS A 45 17.97 -11.33 -2.80
CA LYS A 45 17.83 -12.70 -3.30
C LYS A 45 19.08 -13.15 -4.07
N TYR A 46 19.62 -12.29 -4.95
CA TYR A 46 20.87 -12.57 -5.65
C TYR A 46 22.10 -12.59 -4.73
N ALA A 47 22.05 -11.87 -3.61
CA ALA A 47 23.07 -11.95 -2.56
C ALA A 47 22.96 -13.24 -1.71
N GLY A 48 22.00 -14.12 -1.99
CA GLY A 48 21.83 -15.41 -1.33
C GLY A 48 21.07 -15.36 0.00
N TYR A 49 20.35 -14.27 0.28
CA TYR A 49 19.54 -14.21 1.51
C TYR A 49 18.30 -15.10 1.41
N SER A 50 17.99 -15.74 2.55
CA SER A 50 16.76 -16.54 2.67
C SER A 50 15.52 -15.64 2.64
N GLU A 51 14.39 -16.19 2.21
CA GLU A 51 13.11 -15.50 2.17
C GLU A 51 12.68 -15.00 3.56
N PHE A 52 13.02 -15.78 4.61
CA PHE A 52 12.81 -15.31 5.99
C PHE A 52 13.61 -14.06 6.32
N THR A 53 14.89 -14.02 5.93
CA THR A 53 15.74 -12.83 6.17
C THR A 53 15.20 -11.62 5.40
N ILE A 54 14.82 -11.80 4.13
CA ILE A 54 14.23 -10.75 3.30
C ILE A 54 12.93 -10.23 3.94
N GLY A 55 12.03 -11.12 4.33
CA GLY A 55 10.77 -10.79 4.97
C GLY A 55 10.95 -10.08 6.32
N LEU A 56 11.87 -10.58 7.14
CA LEU A 56 12.20 -9.98 8.44
C LEU A 56 12.74 -8.55 8.27
N VAL A 57 13.67 -8.33 7.35
CA VAL A 57 14.21 -6.99 7.05
C VAL A 57 13.09 -6.08 6.56
N ALA A 58 12.25 -6.54 5.63
CA ALA A 58 11.16 -5.75 5.07
C ALA A 58 10.12 -5.33 6.13
N SER A 59 9.88 -6.15 7.14
CA SER A 59 8.92 -5.85 8.22
C SER A 59 9.29 -4.61 9.06
N PHE A 60 10.56 -4.22 9.09
CA PHE A 60 11.00 -3.02 9.80
C PHE A 60 10.45 -1.72 9.16
N GLY A 61 10.07 -1.74 7.87
CA GLY A 61 9.43 -0.61 7.21
C GLY A 61 8.07 -0.27 7.83
N PRO A 62 7.07 -1.16 7.81
CA PRO A 62 5.80 -0.98 8.49
C PRO A 62 5.94 -0.67 10.00
N LEU A 63 6.90 -1.31 10.68
CA LEU A 63 7.18 -0.99 12.08
C LEU A 63 7.60 0.48 12.26
N GLY A 64 8.47 0.99 11.40
CA GLY A 64 8.87 2.39 11.38
C GLY A 64 7.70 3.33 11.09
N LEU A 65 6.81 2.94 10.16
CA LEU A 65 5.61 3.69 9.82
C LEU A 65 4.67 3.80 11.03
N ILE A 66 4.37 2.70 11.73
CA ILE A 66 3.58 2.69 12.97
C ILE A 66 4.20 3.64 14.00
N PHE A 67 5.52 3.55 14.17
CA PHE A 67 6.24 4.38 15.13
C PHE A 67 6.13 5.88 14.80
N SER A 68 6.14 6.25 13.54
CA SER A 68 5.99 7.65 13.09
C SER A 68 4.66 8.27 13.52
N GLY A 69 3.60 7.47 13.62
CA GLY A 69 2.26 7.91 14.03
C GLY A 69 2.23 8.62 15.38
N PHE A 70 3.08 8.20 16.33
CA PHE A 70 3.17 8.82 17.66
C PHE A 70 3.68 10.26 17.64
N PHE A 71 4.42 10.64 16.59
CA PHE A 71 5.10 11.93 16.52
C PHE A 71 4.55 12.85 15.45
N THR A 72 3.86 12.33 14.44
CA THR A 72 3.44 13.07 13.26
C THR A 72 2.70 14.36 13.61
N THR A 73 1.70 14.31 14.49
CA THR A 73 0.91 15.50 14.87
C THR A 73 1.77 16.56 15.56
N LYS A 74 2.70 16.14 16.46
CA LYS A 74 3.60 17.08 17.16
C LYS A 74 4.59 17.73 16.19
N LEU A 75 5.16 16.93 15.28
CA LEU A 75 6.09 17.40 14.28
C LEU A 75 5.40 18.32 13.29
N LEU A 76 4.17 17.99 12.88
CA LEU A 76 3.36 18.80 11.97
C LEU A 76 3.07 20.19 12.55
N LYS A 77 2.69 20.28 13.84
CA LYS A 77 2.50 21.55 14.54
C LYS A 77 3.80 22.38 14.63
N LYS A 78 4.96 21.72 14.80
CA LYS A 78 6.25 22.40 14.96
C LYS A 78 6.88 22.85 13.65
N PHE A 79 6.83 22.01 12.60
CA PHE A 79 7.57 22.21 11.35
C PHE A 79 6.68 22.55 10.16
N GLY A 80 5.38 22.22 10.21
CA GLY A 80 4.42 22.40 9.11
C GLY A 80 4.56 21.33 8.03
N PHE A 81 3.55 21.26 7.14
CA PHE A 81 3.41 20.24 6.10
C PHE A 81 4.62 20.11 5.17
N TYR A 82 5.05 21.24 4.61
CA TYR A 82 6.11 21.28 3.60
C TYR A 82 7.45 20.76 4.13
N LYS A 83 7.89 21.27 5.30
CA LYS A 83 9.20 20.92 5.86
C LYS A 83 9.28 19.43 6.21
N ILE A 84 8.19 18.86 6.75
CA ILE A 84 8.16 17.43 7.07
C ILE A 84 8.35 16.60 5.78
N ILE A 85 7.56 16.84 4.76
CA ILE A 85 7.65 16.08 3.50
C ILE A 85 9.04 16.25 2.87
N PHE A 86 9.58 17.48 2.89
CA PHE A 86 10.90 17.76 2.32
C PHE A 86 12.02 17.02 3.06
N ILE A 87 12.09 17.17 4.40
CA ILE A 87 13.10 16.51 5.22
C ILE A 87 12.98 14.98 5.09
N SER A 88 11.76 14.46 5.20
CA SER A 88 11.52 13.02 5.03
C SER A 88 11.97 12.52 3.66
N THR A 89 11.73 13.29 2.58
CA THR A 89 12.17 12.90 1.23
C THR A 89 13.70 12.85 1.13
N VAL A 90 14.40 13.84 1.69
CA VAL A 90 15.87 13.85 1.69
C VAL A 90 16.43 12.66 2.48
N VAL A 91 15.88 12.42 3.69
CA VAL A 91 16.32 11.27 4.53
C VAL A 91 16.01 9.94 3.85
N GLN A 92 14.85 9.79 3.18
CA GLN A 92 14.53 8.60 2.40
C GLN A 92 15.58 8.35 1.30
N GLY A 93 15.99 9.39 0.55
CA GLY A 93 17.03 9.28 -0.45
C GLY A 93 18.38 8.81 0.12
N LEU A 94 18.77 9.33 1.27
CA LEU A 94 19.98 8.90 1.99
C LEU A 94 19.87 7.44 2.46
N CYS A 95 18.75 7.06 3.07
CA CYS A 95 18.51 5.68 3.52
C CYS A 95 18.67 4.68 2.37
N ILE A 96 18.00 4.95 1.25
CA ILE A 96 18.04 4.07 0.08
C ILE A 96 19.47 3.94 -0.48
N THR A 97 20.20 5.05 -0.56
CA THR A 97 21.59 5.02 -1.04
C THR A 97 22.47 4.15 -0.14
N VAL A 98 22.36 4.32 1.19
CA VAL A 98 23.12 3.52 2.16
C VAL A 98 22.72 2.04 2.10
N MET A 99 21.42 1.73 1.97
CA MET A 99 20.95 0.35 1.92
C MET A 99 21.45 -0.38 0.67
N LEU A 100 21.51 0.28 -0.46
CA LEU A 100 22.01 -0.30 -1.72
C LEU A 100 23.53 -0.48 -1.75
N GLU A 101 24.28 0.29 -0.95
CA GLU A 101 25.73 0.13 -0.82
C GLU A 101 26.11 -0.94 0.25
N PHE A 102 25.31 -1.08 1.30
CA PHE A 102 25.62 -1.93 2.46
C PHE A 102 24.52 -2.97 2.72
N LEU A 103 24.61 -4.12 2.05
CA LEU A 103 23.58 -5.17 2.07
C LEU A 103 23.57 -6.06 3.33
N ASN A 104 24.25 -5.70 4.41
CA ASN A 104 24.21 -6.48 5.65
C ASN A 104 22.78 -6.45 6.25
N PRO A 105 22.16 -7.60 6.65
CA PRO A 105 20.78 -7.66 7.13
C PRO A 105 20.48 -6.76 8.35
N TYR A 106 21.40 -6.65 9.30
CA TYR A 106 21.24 -5.77 10.47
C TYR A 106 21.21 -4.29 10.06
N ASN A 107 22.12 -3.92 9.16
CA ASN A 107 22.17 -2.58 8.58
C ASN A 107 20.88 -2.27 7.81
N LEU A 108 20.46 -3.19 6.95
CA LEU A 108 19.22 -3.05 6.20
C LEU A 108 18.00 -2.88 7.10
N ALA A 109 17.87 -3.66 8.18
CA ALA A 109 16.76 -3.55 9.13
C ALA A 109 16.68 -2.16 9.78
N VAL A 110 17.81 -1.61 10.24
CA VAL A 110 17.87 -0.27 10.83
C VAL A 110 17.45 0.80 9.83
N TRP A 111 18.00 0.76 8.61
CA TRP A 111 17.67 1.75 7.58
C TRP A 111 16.25 1.59 7.05
N PHE A 112 15.72 0.36 6.98
CA PHE A 112 14.32 0.12 6.64
C PHE A 112 13.37 0.71 7.68
N PHE A 113 13.70 0.60 8.96
CA PHE A 113 12.94 1.24 10.03
C PHE A 113 12.93 2.76 9.88
N ILE A 114 14.09 3.38 9.62
CA ILE A 114 14.19 4.83 9.41
C ILE A 114 13.44 5.23 8.13
N LEU A 115 13.57 4.45 7.04
CA LEU A 115 12.86 4.66 5.78
C LEU A 115 11.34 4.61 5.99
N GLY A 116 10.86 3.61 6.72
CA GLY A 116 9.45 3.46 7.07
C GLY A 116 8.94 4.61 7.94
N MET A 117 9.72 5.03 8.93
CA MET A 117 9.38 6.19 9.77
C MET A 117 9.26 7.48 8.92
N MET A 118 10.18 7.73 8.01
CA MET A 118 10.13 8.88 7.10
C MET A 118 8.99 8.74 6.08
N GLY A 119 8.72 7.51 5.65
CA GLY A 119 7.57 7.17 4.80
C GLY A 119 6.25 7.49 5.47
N GLY A 120 6.07 7.03 6.70
CA GLY A 120 4.88 7.30 7.50
C GLY A 120 4.65 8.78 7.78
N LEU A 121 5.72 9.53 8.14
CA LEU A 121 5.64 10.98 8.28
C LEU A 121 5.17 11.65 6.99
N THR A 122 5.73 11.24 5.84
CA THR A 122 5.32 11.77 4.53
C THR A 122 3.85 11.45 4.24
N TRP A 123 3.45 10.18 4.40
CA TRP A 123 2.13 9.68 4.09
C TRP A 123 1.05 10.36 4.94
N MET A 124 1.17 10.31 6.26
CA MET A 124 0.22 10.92 7.18
C MET A 124 0.13 12.45 7.00
N THR A 125 1.24 13.10 6.64
CA THR A 125 1.27 14.53 6.36
C THR A 125 0.52 14.85 5.07
N MET A 126 0.71 14.06 4.00
CA MET A 126 -0.01 14.24 2.72
C MET A 126 -1.51 13.96 2.88
N ASP A 127 -1.88 12.90 3.59
CA ASP A 127 -3.29 12.56 3.89
C ASP A 127 -3.99 13.67 4.67
N THR A 128 -3.32 14.20 5.69
CA THR A 128 -3.84 15.33 6.45
C THR A 128 -4.01 16.57 5.55
N TRP A 129 -3.01 16.84 4.71
CA TRP A 129 -3.05 17.99 3.81
C TRP A 129 -4.20 17.90 2.82
N VAL A 130 -4.38 16.78 2.10
CA VAL A 130 -5.46 16.63 1.14
C VAL A 130 -6.84 16.78 1.79
N ASN A 131 -6.99 16.26 3.00
CA ASN A 131 -8.24 16.38 3.77
C ASN A 131 -8.55 17.82 4.17
N VAL A 132 -7.55 18.60 4.58
CA VAL A 132 -7.71 20.00 5.03
C VAL A 132 -8.00 20.95 3.87
N VAL A 133 -7.37 20.75 2.71
CA VAL A 133 -7.58 21.63 1.53
C VAL A 133 -8.81 21.26 0.71
N SER A 134 -9.46 20.15 1.02
CA SER A 134 -10.67 19.67 0.34
C SER A 134 -11.92 20.24 0.99
N THR A 135 -12.82 20.79 0.16
CA THR A 135 -14.15 21.24 0.60
C THR A 135 -15.12 20.08 0.71
N ASN A 136 -16.22 20.22 1.45
CA ASN A 136 -17.24 19.19 1.57
C ASN A 136 -17.80 18.73 0.21
N SER A 137 -17.87 19.64 -0.77
CA SER A 137 -18.40 19.36 -2.11
C SER A 137 -17.43 18.60 -3.03
N ASN A 138 -16.12 18.64 -2.77
CA ASN A 138 -15.10 18.00 -3.63
C ASN A 138 -14.19 17.01 -2.90
N ARG A 139 -14.41 16.76 -1.60
CA ARG A 139 -13.54 15.94 -0.76
C ARG A 139 -13.33 14.53 -1.34
N GLY A 140 -14.41 13.82 -1.67
CA GLY A 140 -14.32 12.47 -2.22
C GLY A 140 -13.50 12.42 -3.50
N LYS A 141 -13.71 13.42 -4.41
CA LYS A 141 -12.96 13.51 -5.65
C LYS A 141 -11.48 13.85 -5.42
N SER A 142 -11.18 14.79 -4.52
CA SER A 142 -9.81 15.18 -4.18
C SER A 142 -9.01 14.00 -3.60
N ILE A 143 -9.60 13.27 -2.65
CA ILE A 143 -9.00 12.07 -2.06
C ILE A 143 -8.85 10.97 -3.11
N GLY A 144 -9.86 10.79 -3.98
CA GLY A 144 -9.82 9.80 -5.05
C GLY A 144 -8.67 10.04 -6.04
N ILE A 145 -8.49 11.28 -6.50
CA ILE A 145 -7.37 11.64 -7.40
C ILE A 145 -6.02 11.43 -6.70
N TYR A 146 -5.91 11.86 -5.46
CA TYR A 146 -4.71 11.67 -4.66
C TYR A 146 -4.36 10.17 -4.51
N ASN A 147 -5.31 9.33 -4.08
CA ASN A 147 -5.10 7.89 -3.92
C ASN A 147 -4.80 7.18 -5.25
N SER A 148 -5.50 7.54 -6.33
CA SER A 148 -5.21 6.99 -7.66
C SER A 148 -3.79 7.35 -8.12
N SER A 149 -3.30 8.55 -7.77
CA SER A 149 -1.93 8.95 -8.07
C SER A 149 -0.90 8.10 -7.32
N VAL A 150 -1.12 7.85 -6.00
CA VAL A 150 -0.27 6.95 -5.22
C VAL A 150 -0.25 5.55 -5.82
N THR A 151 -1.43 4.97 -6.08
CA THR A 151 -1.56 3.59 -6.59
C THR A 151 -0.95 3.42 -7.97
N THR A 152 -1.12 4.43 -8.85
CA THR A 152 -0.45 4.45 -10.15
C THR A 152 1.07 4.51 -9.98
N GLY A 153 1.56 5.31 -9.04
CA GLY A 153 2.99 5.34 -8.71
C GLY A 153 3.50 3.98 -8.22
N LEU A 154 2.75 3.32 -7.34
CA LEU A 154 3.08 1.97 -6.86
C LEU A 154 3.14 0.95 -7.99
N ALA A 155 2.26 1.02 -8.98
CA ALA A 155 2.33 0.15 -10.15
C ALA A 155 3.56 0.43 -11.02
N MET A 156 3.98 1.71 -11.16
CA MET A 156 5.10 2.11 -12.04
C MET A 156 6.48 1.70 -11.54
N GLY A 157 6.69 1.60 -10.22
CA GLY A 157 8.02 1.29 -9.67
C GLY A 157 8.61 -0.03 -10.16
N PRO A 158 7.90 -1.17 -10.10
CA PRO A 158 8.39 -2.43 -10.65
C PRO A 158 8.70 -2.38 -12.15
N LEU A 159 7.88 -1.64 -12.93
CA LEU A 159 8.15 -1.45 -14.35
C LEU A 159 9.52 -0.78 -14.58
N ILE A 160 9.86 0.23 -13.78
CA ILE A 160 11.16 0.91 -13.86
C ILE A 160 12.29 -0.07 -13.57
N VAL A 161 12.14 -0.99 -12.60
CA VAL A 161 13.09 -2.07 -12.35
C VAL A 161 13.23 -2.96 -13.59
N GLY A 162 12.12 -3.37 -14.18
CA GLY A 162 12.14 -4.20 -15.39
C GLY A 162 12.78 -3.53 -16.61
N LEU A 163 12.69 -2.20 -16.72
CA LEU A 163 13.27 -1.44 -17.84
C LEU A 163 14.77 -1.15 -17.67
N PHE A 164 15.20 -0.83 -16.44
CA PHE A 164 16.58 -0.40 -16.18
C PHE A 164 17.45 -1.49 -15.56
N GLY A 165 16.84 -2.55 -15.01
CA GLY A 165 17.57 -3.66 -14.36
C GLY A 165 18.07 -3.31 -12.97
N THR A 166 18.82 -4.28 -12.40
CA THR A 166 19.27 -4.27 -11.00
C THR A 166 20.79 -4.22 -10.87
N SER A 167 21.54 -4.14 -11.99
CA SER A 167 22.98 -4.29 -12.01
C SER A 167 23.75 -2.98 -11.77
N GLY A 168 24.89 -3.09 -11.11
CA GLY A 168 25.86 -2.00 -10.94
C GLY A 168 25.30 -0.81 -10.18
N ARG A 169 25.55 0.42 -10.66
CA ARG A 169 25.09 1.66 -10.01
C ARG A 169 23.73 2.16 -10.52
N ILE A 170 23.11 1.44 -11.46
CA ILE A 170 21.81 1.81 -12.03
C ILE A 170 20.76 2.00 -10.93
N PRO A 171 20.60 1.09 -9.95
CA PRO A 171 19.63 1.23 -8.89
C PRO A 171 19.71 2.53 -8.10
N ILE A 172 20.92 2.89 -7.70
CA ILE A 172 21.16 4.11 -6.93
C ILE A 172 20.88 5.35 -7.78
N THR A 173 21.34 5.36 -9.04
CA THR A 173 21.15 6.48 -9.95
C THR A 173 19.66 6.74 -10.22
N VAL A 174 18.90 5.69 -10.53
CA VAL A 174 17.46 5.80 -10.77
C VAL A 174 16.74 6.30 -9.51
N CYS A 175 17.10 5.76 -8.35
CA CYS A 175 16.48 6.19 -7.08
C CYS A 175 16.76 7.66 -6.78
N LEU A 176 17.98 8.13 -6.97
CA LEU A 176 18.33 9.54 -6.78
C LEU A 176 17.57 10.45 -7.76
N LEU A 177 17.42 10.04 -9.01
CA LEU A 177 16.61 10.78 -9.99
C LEU A 177 15.13 10.86 -9.57
N LEU A 178 14.55 9.77 -9.05
CA LEU A 178 13.17 9.76 -8.55
C LEU A 178 13.02 10.67 -7.31
N VAL A 179 13.99 10.68 -6.41
CA VAL A 179 14.02 11.58 -5.24
C VAL A 179 14.11 13.04 -5.70
N LEU A 180 14.96 13.36 -6.67
CA LEU A 180 15.07 14.70 -7.24
C LEU A 180 13.76 15.14 -7.93
N LEU A 181 13.10 14.24 -8.65
CA LEU A 181 11.79 14.49 -9.26
C LEU A 181 10.74 14.82 -8.18
N LYS A 182 10.72 14.07 -7.07
CA LYS A 182 9.84 14.34 -5.93
C LYS A 182 10.13 15.68 -5.28
N ILE A 183 11.41 16.03 -5.09
CA ILE A 183 11.81 17.34 -4.55
C ILE A 183 11.37 18.46 -5.49
N GLY A 184 11.56 18.32 -6.80
CA GLY A 184 11.08 19.29 -7.81
C GLY A 184 9.57 19.49 -7.73
N SER A 185 8.80 18.41 -7.56
CA SER A 185 7.35 18.47 -7.38
C SER A 185 6.96 19.19 -6.08
N LEU A 186 7.74 19.01 -5.00
CA LEU A 186 7.53 19.71 -3.73
C LEU A 186 7.77 21.23 -3.83
N ILE A 187 8.73 21.66 -4.62
CA ILE A 187 8.98 23.10 -4.84
C ILE A 187 7.73 23.78 -5.42
N SER A 188 7.04 23.11 -6.33
CA SER A 188 5.82 23.62 -6.97
C SER A 188 4.64 23.79 -6.00
N ILE A 189 4.57 22.98 -4.93
CA ILE A 189 3.48 23.07 -3.94
C ILE A 189 3.76 24.13 -2.85
N LYS A 190 5.00 24.58 -2.69
CA LYS A 190 5.42 25.49 -1.61
C LYS A 190 4.52 26.74 -1.49
N LYS A 191 4.06 27.29 -2.59
CA LYS A 191 3.20 28.50 -2.62
C LYS A 191 1.81 28.30 -1.98
N TYR A 192 1.35 27.05 -1.81
CA TYR A 192 0.03 26.73 -1.26
C TYR A 192 0.06 26.36 0.24
N VAL A 193 1.23 26.29 0.86
CA VAL A 193 1.42 25.83 2.25
C VAL A 193 0.74 26.73 3.27
N ASN A 194 0.78 28.04 3.07
CA ASN A 194 0.27 29.03 4.05
C ASN A 194 -1.26 29.03 4.18
N GLN A 195 -1.97 28.23 3.39
CA GLN A 195 -3.43 28.14 3.38
C GLN A 195 -3.97 26.99 4.26
N VAL A 196 -3.10 26.28 4.97
CA VAL A 196 -3.46 25.04 5.66
C VAL A 196 -3.33 25.17 7.17
N SER A 197 -4.45 25.04 7.88
CA SER A 197 -4.49 24.95 9.34
C SER A 197 -4.41 23.50 9.78
N ILE A 198 -3.70 23.26 10.88
CA ILE A 198 -3.55 21.90 11.44
C ILE A 198 -4.78 21.58 12.30
N PRO A 199 -5.52 20.49 12.02
CA PRO A 199 -6.70 20.12 12.79
C PRO A 199 -6.34 19.77 14.25
N GLU A 200 -7.20 20.16 15.19
CA GLU A 200 -7.13 19.65 16.56
C GLU A 200 -7.77 18.26 16.63
N GLN A 201 -6.99 17.29 17.11
CA GLN A 201 -7.50 15.95 17.35
C GLN A 201 -8.01 15.84 18.79
N SER A 202 -9.30 15.54 18.96
CA SER A 202 -9.83 15.03 20.23
C SER A 202 -10.25 13.58 20.01
N THR A 203 -9.63 12.62 20.71
CA THR A 203 -9.98 11.22 20.56
C THR A 203 -10.13 10.54 21.91
N LYS A 204 -11.35 10.12 22.24
CA LYS A 204 -11.57 9.09 23.24
C LYS A 204 -11.38 7.73 22.59
N MET A 205 -10.44 6.93 23.08
CA MET A 205 -10.18 5.59 22.56
C MET A 205 -11.33 4.64 22.89
N LYS A 206 -11.97 4.04 21.88
CA LYS A 206 -13.07 3.07 22.02
C LYS A 206 -12.74 1.77 21.28
N PHE A 207 -11.89 0.94 21.85
CA PHE A 207 -11.52 -0.35 21.23
C PHE A 207 -12.71 -1.32 21.03
N SER A 208 -13.83 -1.09 21.72
CA SER A 208 -15.08 -1.85 21.48
C SER A 208 -15.60 -1.77 20.04
N ILE A 209 -15.13 -0.82 19.24
CA ILE A 209 -15.45 -0.70 17.81
C ILE A 209 -15.08 -1.97 17.03
N ILE A 210 -13.99 -2.67 17.41
CA ILE A 210 -13.61 -3.95 16.79
C ILE A 210 -14.76 -4.96 16.89
N LEU A 211 -15.48 -4.98 18.01
CA LEU A 211 -16.59 -5.91 18.23
C LEU A 211 -17.85 -5.58 17.42
N ILE A 212 -18.00 -4.33 16.97
CA ILE A 212 -19.10 -3.90 16.09
C ILE A 212 -18.93 -4.51 14.69
N SER A 213 -17.71 -4.51 14.14
CA SER A 213 -17.45 -4.99 12.79
C SER A 213 -16.18 -5.87 12.69
N PRO A 214 -16.06 -6.98 13.47
CA PRO A 214 -14.83 -7.76 13.52
C PRO A 214 -14.46 -8.40 12.17
N PHE A 215 -15.43 -8.69 11.32
CA PHE A 215 -15.17 -9.19 9.95
C PHE A 215 -14.41 -8.17 9.09
N VAL A 216 -14.73 -6.87 9.21
CA VAL A 216 -13.99 -5.80 8.52
C VAL A 216 -12.55 -5.76 9.00
N PHE A 217 -12.34 -5.80 10.31
CA PHE A 217 -11.01 -5.75 10.90
C PHE A 217 -10.16 -6.99 10.56
N LEU A 218 -10.78 -8.16 10.46
CA LEU A 218 -10.09 -9.36 10.01
C LEU A 218 -9.74 -9.28 8.52
N ALA A 219 -10.64 -8.81 7.67
CA ALA A 219 -10.41 -8.67 6.24
C ALA A 219 -9.29 -7.65 5.95
N ILE A 220 -9.24 -6.53 6.67
CA ILE A 220 -8.17 -5.55 6.48
C ILE A 220 -6.83 -5.99 7.07
N PHE A 221 -6.83 -6.77 8.13
CA PHE A 221 -5.62 -7.40 8.65
C PHE A 221 -5.02 -8.38 7.63
N PHE A 222 -5.88 -9.19 6.98
CA PHE A 222 -5.46 -10.05 5.87
C PHE A 222 -4.90 -9.24 4.70
N ALA A 223 -5.56 -8.15 4.31
CA ALA A 223 -5.08 -7.27 3.25
C ALA A 223 -3.66 -6.74 3.56
N GLY A 224 -3.41 -6.30 4.79
CA GLY A 224 -2.06 -5.87 5.21
C GLY A 224 -1.02 -6.99 5.11
N ILE A 225 -1.36 -8.21 5.56
CA ILE A 225 -0.47 -9.37 5.43
C ILE A 225 -0.12 -9.61 3.95
N GLU A 226 -1.12 -9.62 3.08
CA GLU A 226 -0.94 -9.92 1.67
C GLU A 226 -0.16 -8.82 0.94
N ASP A 227 -0.56 -7.56 1.11
CA ASP A 227 0.04 -6.43 0.41
C ASP A 227 1.55 -6.31 0.73
N SER A 228 1.91 -6.42 2.01
CA SER A 228 3.32 -6.35 2.43
C SER A 228 4.11 -7.59 2.03
N ALA A 229 3.54 -8.79 2.14
CA ALA A 229 4.19 -10.01 1.65
C ALA A 229 4.36 -9.99 0.13
N PHE A 230 3.39 -9.46 -0.62
CA PHE A 230 3.49 -9.30 -2.07
C PHE A 230 4.64 -8.35 -2.43
N LEU A 231 4.70 -7.16 -1.83
CA LEU A 231 5.76 -6.18 -2.12
C LEU A 231 7.16 -6.69 -1.78
N SER A 232 7.28 -7.44 -0.66
CA SER A 232 8.58 -7.82 -0.10
C SER A 232 9.05 -9.22 -0.46
N LEU A 233 8.19 -10.14 -0.93
CA LEU A 233 8.56 -11.52 -1.18
C LEU A 233 8.17 -12.03 -2.56
N PHE A 234 7.20 -11.40 -3.24
CA PHE A 234 6.79 -11.86 -4.56
C PHE A 234 7.90 -11.75 -5.63
N PRO A 235 8.78 -10.73 -5.64
CA PRO A 235 9.94 -10.77 -6.53
C PRO A 235 10.87 -11.96 -6.26
N ALA A 236 11.08 -12.34 -4.98
CA ALA A 236 11.85 -13.52 -4.63
C ALA A 236 11.16 -14.82 -5.08
N PHE A 237 9.82 -14.89 -4.96
CA PHE A 237 9.01 -15.98 -5.51
C PHE A 237 9.25 -16.16 -7.01
N MET A 238 9.22 -15.07 -7.76
CA MET A 238 9.43 -15.09 -9.22
C MET A 238 10.86 -15.51 -9.58
N ILE A 239 11.88 -15.07 -8.82
CA ILE A 239 13.27 -15.49 -9.03
C ILE A 239 13.42 -17.01 -8.80
N ASN A 240 12.76 -17.55 -7.79
CA ASN A 240 12.77 -19.00 -7.54
C ASN A 240 12.19 -19.80 -8.71
N ASP A 241 11.26 -19.23 -9.46
CA ASP A 241 10.67 -19.80 -10.68
C ASP A 241 11.44 -19.41 -11.96
N PHE A 242 12.66 -18.88 -11.82
CA PHE A 242 13.60 -18.50 -12.91
C PHE A 242 13.16 -17.37 -13.82
N PHE A 243 12.28 -16.47 -13.35
CA PHE A 243 11.92 -15.27 -14.10
C PHE A 243 13.01 -14.21 -14.01
N SER A 244 13.22 -13.51 -15.11
CA SER A 244 14.17 -12.39 -15.20
C SER A 244 13.61 -11.13 -14.51
N ASP A 245 14.51 -10.20 -14.09
CA ASP A 245 14.14 -8.90 -13.51
C ASP A 245 13.14 -8.15 -14.37
N LYS A 246 13.30 -8.23 -15.71
CA LYS A 246 12.39 -7.60 -16.67
C LYS A 246 10.98 -8.19 -16.60
N GLN A 247 10.86 -9.51 -16.57
CA GLN A 247 9.56 -10.18 -16.46
C GLN A 247 8.90 -9.87 -15.12
N ILE A 248 9.66 -9.93 -14.02
CA ILE A 248 9.18 -9.59 -12.68
C ILE A 248 8.59 -8.17 -12.67
N GLY A 249 9.36 -7.19 -13.13
CA GLY A 249 8.93 -5.80 -13.15
C GLY A 249 7.69 -5.56 -14.02
N VAL A 250 7.65 -6.14 -15.23
CA VAL A 250 6.53 -5.98 -16.17
C VAL A 250 5.26 -6.66 -15.65
N TYR A 251 5.36 -7.87 -15.08
CA TYR A 251 4.18 -8.60 -14.64
C TYR A 251 3.54 -7.97 -13.40
N ILE A 252 4.36 -7.53 -12.43
CA ILE A 252 3.86 -6.77 -11.27
C ILE A 252 3.19 -5.47 -11.73
N PHE A 253 3.78 -4.77 -12.72
CA PHE A 253 3.17 -3.57 -13.31
C PHE A 253 1.81 -3.86 -13.93
N ILE A 254 1.67 -4.93 -14.72
CA ILE A 254 0.39 -5.31 -15.34
C ILE A 254 -0.69 -5.54 -14.27
N GLY A 255 -0.36 -6.26 -13.20
CA GLY A 255 -1.28 -6.46 -12.09
C GLY A 255 -1.66 -5.15 -11.41
N GLY A 256 -0.69 -4.34 -11.06
CA GLY A 256 -0.91 -3.05 -10.39
C GLY A 256 -1.76 -2.08 -11.21
N ILE A 257 -1.44 -1.90 -12.50
CA ILE A 257 -2.20 -0.98 -13.37
C ILE A 257 -3.62 -1.47 -13.61
N PHE A 258 -3.82 -2.79 -13.71
CA PHE A 258 -5.17 -3.34 -13.81
C PHE A 258 -6.01 -3.04 -12.57
N GLY A 259 -5.42 -3.16 -11.37
CA GLY A 259 -6.05 -2.76 -10.12
C GLY A 259 -6.47 -1.28 -10.13
N VAL A 260 -5.59 -0.38 -10.56
CA VAL A 260 -5.88 1.06 -10.69
C VAL A 260 -7.07 1.30 -11.62
N LEU A 261 -7.08 0.65 -12.79
CA LEU A 261 -8.17 0.80 -13.77
C LEU A 261 -9.51 0.28 -13.26
N CYS A 262 -9.51 -0.71 -12.37
CA CYS A 262 -10.73 -1.27 -11.78
C CYS A 262 -11.30 -0.41 -10.64
N GLN A 263 -10.51 0.44 -9.98
CA GLN A 263 -10.96 1.22 -8.80
C GLN A 263 -12.25 2.03 -9.01
N PRO A 264 -12.44 2.78 -10.12
CA PRO A 264 -13.69 3.53 -10.33
C PRO A 264 -14.93 2.64 -10.42
N PHE A 265 -14.78 1.45 -10.99
CA PHE A 265 -15.87 0.47 -11.09
C PHE A 265 -16.24 -0.11 -9.73
N VAL A 266 -15.23 -0.43 -8.92
CA VAL A 266 -15.44 -0.96 -7.56
C VAL A 266 -16.07 0.10 -6.65
N GLY A 267 -15.65 1.36 -6.77
CA GLY A 267 -16.28 2.47 -6.06
C GLY A 267 -17.78 2.54 -6.38
N ALA A 268 -18.14 2.54 -7.68
CA ALA A 268 -19.53 2.56 -8.11
C ALA A 268 -20.33 1.31 -7.67
N LEU A 269 -19.71 0.13 -7.67
CA LEU A 269 -20.32 -1.09 -7.14
C LEU A 269 -20.54 -0.99 -5.63
N SER A 270 -19.56 -0.48 -4.88
CA SER A 270 -19.66 -0.28 -3.43
C SER A 270 -20.81 0.63 -3.02
N ASP A 271 -21.14 1.62 -3.84
CA ASP A 271 -22.26 2.54 -3.57
C ASP A 271 -23.64 1.88 -3.80
N ASN A 272 -23.74 0.89 -4.69
CA ASN A 272 -25.01 0.33 -5.14
C ASN A 272 -25.29 -1.09 -4.65
N PHE A 273 -24.26 -1.81 -4.17
CA PHE A 273 -24.39 -3.20 -3.75
C PHE A 273 -24.09 -3.39 -2.25
N ASN A 274 -24.51 -4.52 -1.71
CA ASN A 274 -24.22 -4.89 -0.32
C ASN A 274 -22.70 -5.05 -0.13
N LYS A 275 -22.10 -4.13 0.63
CA LYS A 275 -20.65 -4.07 0.86
C LYS A 275 -20.11 -5.34 1.53
N ARG A 276 -20.89 -5.98 2.38
CA ARG A 276 -20.51 -7.25 2.99
C ARG A 276 -20.32 -8.35 1.94
N LEU A 277 -21.28 -8.45 0.99
CA LEU A 277 -21.17 -9.41 -0.12
C LEU A 277 -19.96 -9.09 -1.01
N LEU A 278 -19.72 -7.81 -1.28
CA LEU A 278 -18.53 -7.39 -2.04
C LEU A 278 -17.23 -7.80 -1.35
N VAL A 279 -17.11 -7.67 -0.02
CA VAL A 279 -15.94 -8.15 0.72
C VAL A 279 -15.75 -9.65 0.53
N PHE A 280 -16.80 -10.46 0.57
CA PHE A 280 -16.71 -11.90 0.29
C PHE A 280 -16.24 -12.18 -1.15
N VAL A 281 -16.79 -11.48 -2.14
CA VAL A 281 -16.38 -11.62 -3.55
C VAL A 281 -14.90 -11.27 -3.72
N LEU A 282 -14.42 -10.23 -3.07
CA LEU A 282 -13.02 -9.83 -3.12
C LEU A 282 -12.11 -10.84 -2.42
N LEU A 283 -12.50 -11.37 -1.26
CA LEU A 283 -11.76 -12.46 -0.61
C LEU A 283 -11.71 -13.72 -1.47
N LEU A 284 -12.80 -14.04 -2.20
CA LEU A 284 -12.78 -15.14 -3.19
C LEU A 284 -11.87 -14.83 -4.37
N ALA A 285 -11.78 -13.58 -4.82
CA ALA A 285 -10.81 -13.16 -5.84
C ALA A 285 -9.37 -13.35 -5.34
N HIS A 286 -9.08 -13.06 -4.06
CA HIS A 286 -7.78 -13.37 -3.45
C HIS A 286 -7.49 -14.87 -3.42
N VAL A 287 -8.44 -15.70 -3.09
CA VAL A 287 -8.27 -17.16 -3.18
C VAL A 287 -8.02 -17.59 -4.63
N THR A 288 -8.73 -17.00 -5.58
CA THR A 288 -8.61 -17.36 -7.01
C THR A 288 -7.23 -17.08 -7.56
N TRP A 289 -6.68 -15.86 -7.33
CA TRP A 289 -5.36 -15.53 -7.86
C TRP A 289 -4.25 -16.38 -7.23
N LEU A 290 -4.36 -16.70 -5.92
CA LEU A 290 -3.40 -17.55 -5.23
C LEU A 290 -3.44 -19.00 -5.73
N ILE A 291 -4.63 -19.53 -6.04
CA ILE A 291 -4.78 -20.86 -6.65
C ILE A 291 -4.20 -20.86 -8.07
N LEU A 292 -4.51 -19.85 -8.88
CA LEU A 292 -3.96 -19.72 -10.23
C LEU A 292 -2.42 -19.63 -10.19
N LEU A 293 -1.88 -18.83 -9.28
CA LEU A 293 -0.44 -18.73 -9.10
C LEU A 293 0.18 -20.07 -8.71
N LYS A 294 -0.43 -20.78 -7.77
CA LYS A 294 0.03 -22.13 -7.35
C LYS A 294 -0.01 -23.16 -8.47
N MET A 295 -1.01 -23.07 -9.35
CA MET A 295 -1.20 -23.99 -10.48
C MET A 295 -0.49 -23.53 -11.76
N SER A 296 0.19 -22.39 -11.74
CA SER A 296 0.76 -21.80 -12.95
C SER A 296 1.87 -22.64 -13.58
N ASN A 297 2.62 -23.43 -12.77
CA ASN A 297 3.80 -24.18 -13.21
C ASN A 297 4.72 -23.31 -14.10
N SER A 298 4.97 -22.06 -13.68
CA SER A 298 5.75 -21.05 -14.39
C SER A 298 5.17 -20.65 -15.76
N ASN A 299 3.90 -20.93 -16.04
CA ASN A 299 3.23 -20.46 -17.24
C ASN A 299 2.93 -18.96 -17.12
N GLU A 300 3.58 -18.17 -17.98
CA GLU A 300 3.52 -16.70 -17.96
C GLU A 300 2.10 -16.16 -18.08
N MET A 301 1.27 -16.74 -18.95
CA MET A 301 -0.09 -16.26 -19.17
C MET A 301 -0.95 -16.45 -17.91
N ILE A 302 -0.82 -17.60 -17.22
CA ILE A 302 -1.55 -17.87 -15.99
C ILE A 302 -1.10 -16.91 -14.89
N ILE A 303 0.20 -16.64 -14.79
CA ILE A 303 0.77 -15.68 -13.82
C ILE A 303 0.23 -14.28 -14.09
N ILE A 304 0.23 -13.82 -15.33
CA ILE A 304 -0.31 -12.49 -15.68
C ILE A 304 -1.78 -12.38 -15.30
N ILE A 305 -2.60 -13.38 -15.62
CA ILE A 305 -4.02 -13.41 -15.24
C ILE A 305 -4.17 -13.39 -13.72
N ALA A 306 -3.39 -14.20 -13.01
CA ALA A 306 -3.39 -14.21 -11.55
C ALA A 306 -3.05 -12.83 -10.98
N LEU A 307 -2.03 -12.15 -11.50
CA LEU A 307 -1.63 -10.82 -11.07
C LEU A 307 -2.67 -9.73 -11.40
N MET A 308 -3.36 -9.83 -12.52
CA MET A 308 -4.49 -8.93 -12.82
C MET A 308 -5.61 -9.10 -11.78
N ILE A 309 -5.94 -10.34 -11.41
CA ILE A 309 -6.93 -10.62 -10.36
C ILE A 309 -6.43 -10.14 -8.99
N SER A 310 -5.15 -10.35 -8.67
CA SER A 310 -4.52 -9.83 -7.46
C SER A 310 -4.63 -8.31 -7.36
N GLY A 311 -4.21 -7.58 -8.39
CA GLY A 311 -4.29 -6.12 -8.42
C GLY A 311 -5.72 -5.60 -8.26
N PHE A 312 -6.71 -6.24 -8.93
CA PHE A 312 -8.12 -5.95 -8.71
C PHE A 312 -8.55 -6.19 -7.26
N ALA A 313 -8.21 -7.34 -6.70
CA ALA A 313 -8.65 -7.75 -5.38
C ALA A 313 -8.05 -6.86 -4.28
N SER A 314 -6.72 -6.64 -4.27
CA SER A 314 -6.00 -5.87 -3.24
C SER A 314 -6.46 -4.41 -3.19
N THR A 315 -6.46 -3.71 -4.33
CA THR A 315 -6.87 -2.30 -4.37
C THR A 315 -8.33 -2.11 -3.97
N SER A 316 -9.19 -3.10 -4.27
CA SER A 316 -10.62 -3.05 -4.00
C SER A 316 -10.96 -3.41 -2.56
N LEU A 317 -10.26 -4.38 -1.95
CA LEU A 317 -10.57 -4.88 -0.61
C LEU A 317 -10.43 -3.77 0.44
N TYR A 318 -9.34 -3.01 0.39
CA TYR A 318 -9.13 -1.86 1.28
C TYR A 318 -10.27 -0.84 1.16
N THR A 319 -10.61 -0.46 -0.07
CA THR A 319 -11.65 0.55 -0.34
C THR A 319 -13.02 0.11 0.14
N VAL A 320 -13.42 -1.12 -0.19
CA VAL A 320 -14.75 -1.64 0.17
C VAL A 320 -14.88 -1.91 1.67
N THR A 321 -13.84 -2.42 2.31
CA THR A 321 -13.84 -2.65 3.76
C THR A 321 -13.90 -1.35 4.55
N LEU A 322 -13.20 -0.30 4.11
CA LEU A 322 -13.27 1.03 4.72
C LEU A 322 -14.68 1.65 4.56
N ALA A 323 -15.27 1.54 3.37
CA ALA A 323 -16.64 2.00 3.12
C ALA A 323 -17.65 1.21 3.94
N TYR A 324 -17.47 -0.11 4.11
CA TYR A 324 -18.31 -0.96 4.94
C TYR A 324 -18.21 -0.62 6.43
N LEU A 325 -17.01 -0.29 6.92
CA LEU A 325 -16.81 0.22 8.27
C LEU A 325 -17.62 1.50 8.50
N GLY A 326 -17.55 2.44 7.56
CA GLY A 326 -18.23 3.74 7.62
C GLY A 326 -19.75 3.63 7.75
N GLU A 327 -20.37 2.59 7.17
CA GLU A 327 -21.83 2.35 7.31
C GLU A 327 -22.24 1.84 8.70
N ARG A 328 -21.32 1.27 9.47
CA ARG A 328 -21.62 0.60 10.73
C ARG A 328 -21.28 1.42 11.96
N ILE A 329 -20.51 2.47 11.80
CA ILE A 329 -19.98 3.28 12.88
C ILE A 329 -20.69 4.63 12.91
N ASN A 330 -21.04 5.10 14.10
CA ASN A 330 -21.60 6.43 14.28
C ASN A 330 -20.61 7.51 13.83
N VAL A 331 -21.12 8.60 13.27
CA VAL A 331 -20.32 9.74 12.77
C VAL A 331 -19.35 10.27 13.84
N THR A 332 -19.75 10.25 15.11
CA THR A 332 -18.90 10.70 16.24
C THR A 332 -17.67 9.81 16.48
N ASP A 333 -17.74 8.54 16.13
CA ASP A 333 -16.68 7.55 16.38
C ASP A 333 -15.88 7.18 15.11
N ILE A 334 -16.29 7.72 13.94
CA ILE A 334 -15.73 7.33 12.63
C ILE A 334 -14.23 7.62 12.52
N ALA A 335 -13.77 8.75 13.07
CA ALA A 335 -12.36 9.13 13.02
C ALA A 335 -11.48 8.12 13.79
N PHE A 336 -11.94 7.69 14.97
CA PHE A 336 -11.22 6.68 15.75
C PHE A 336 -11.30 5.30 15.07
N ALA A 337 -12.46 4.93 14.52
CA ALA A 337 -12.63 3.67 13.80
C ALA A 337 -11.70 3.56 12.57
N THR A 338 -11.56 4.66 11.82
CA THR A 338 -10.63 4.72 10.68
C THR A 338 -9.17 4.61 11.13
N SER A 339 -8.80 5.28 12.23
CA SER A 339 -7.44 5.15 12.78
C SER A 339 -7.15 3.71 13.22
N LEU A 340 -8.10 3.06 13.87
CA LEU A 340 -7.97 1.66 14.30
C LEU A 340 -7.89 0.71 13.10
N PHE A 341 -8.66 0.97 12.05
CA PHE A 341 -8.61 0.23 10.78
C PHE A 341 -7.20 0.30 10.15
N ILE A 342 -6.61 1.48 10.09
CA ILE A 342 -5.25 1.67 9.58
C ILE A 342 -4.23 0.93 10.47
N ILE A 343 -4.33 1.06 11.80
CA ILE A 343 -3.40 0.37 12.71
C ILE A 343 -3.45 -1.16 12.51
N ILE A 344 -4.63 -1.72 12.35
CA ILE A 344 -4.78 -3.18 12.14
C ILE A 344 -4.21 -3.60 10.78
N TYR A 345 -4.39 -2.78 9.74
CA TYR A 345 -3.77 -2.99 8.44
C TYR A 345 -2.23 -3.01 8.56
N GLU A 346 -1.65 -2.00 9.23
CA GLU A 346 -0.20 -1.88 9.43
C GLU A 346 0.38 -3.03 10.27
N ILE A 347 -0.38 -3.53 11.26
CA ILE A 347 0.02 -4.74 12.01
C ILE A 347 0.07 -5.95 11.05
N GLY A 348 -0.87 -6.05 10.13
CA GLY A 348 -0.84 -7.04 9.05
C GLY A 348 0.40 -6.88 8.18
N GLU A 349 0.71 -5.66 7.75
CA GLU A 349 1.91 -5.35 6.96
C GLU A 349 3.22 -5.70 7.69
N TYR A 350 3.26 -5.48 9.00
CA TYR A 350 4.42 -5.87 9.81
C TYR A 350 4.60 -7.39 9.91
N LEU A 351 3.52 -8.12 10.15
CA LEU A 351 3.56 -9.57 10.36
C LEU A 351 3.66 -10.37 9.06
N GLY A 352 3.09 -9.85 7.97
CA GLY A 352 2.99 -10.55 6.68
C GLY A 352 4.32 -11.08 6.17
N PRO A 353 5.33 -10.22 5.94
CA PRO A 353 6.62 -10.66 5.43
C PRO A 353 7.35 -11.66 6.33
N ILE A 354 7.18 -11.54 7.66
CA ILE A 354 7.80 -12.46 8.62
C ILE A 354 7.18 -13.85 8.48
N ILE A 355 5.85 -13.94 8.54
CA ILE A 355 5.13 -15.22 8.52
C ILE A 355 5.28 -15.90 7.16
N VAL A 356 5.06 -15.15 6.09
CA VAL A 356 5.15 -15.67 4.71
C VAL A 356 6.59 -16.04 4.38
N GLY A 357 7.58 -15.19 4.73
CA GLY A 357 8.99 -15.47 4.51
C GLY A 357 9.49 -16.70 5.27
N PHE A 358 9.02 -16.89 6.52
CA PHE A 358 9.32 -18.09 7.29
C PHE A 358 8.78 -19.36 6.59
N ASN A 359 7.54 -19.33 6.13
CA ASN A 359 6.95 -20.47 5.42
C ASN A 359 7.60 -20.68 4.05
N MET A 360 8.00 -19.66 3.33
CA MET A 360 8.76 -19.78 2.09
C MET A 360 10.13 -20.42 2.33
N ASN A 361 10.80 -20.08 3.43
CA ASN A 361 12.09 -20.68 3.76
C ASN A 361 12.01 -22.19 4.00
N ILE A 362 10.87 -22.70 4.48
CA ILE A 362 10.64 -24.14 4.76
C ILE A 362 10.08 -24.87 3.54
N PHE A 363 9.10 -24.26 2.86
CA PHE A 363 8.30 -24.92 1.82
C PHE A 363 8.51 -24.33 0.42
N GLY A 364 9.49 -23.43 0.24
CA GLY A 364 9.71 -22.75 -1.04
C GLY A 364 8.50 -21.90 -1.45
N ASN A 365 8.26 -21.76 -2.75
CA ASN A 365 7.17 -20.97 -3.30
C ASN A 365 5.78 -21.41 -2.84
N THR A 366 5.58 -22.69 -2.50
CA THR A 366 4.32 -23.16 -1.92
C THR A 366 4.04 -22.57 -0.55
N GLY A 367 5.08 -22.19 0.20
CA GLY A 367 4.96 -21.46 1.47
C GLY A 367 4.26 -20.10 1.31
N PHE A 368 4.58 -19.35 0.24
CA PHE A 368 3.92 -18.08 -0.08
C PHE A 368 2.42 -18.28 -0.30
N THR A 369 2.07 -19.13 -1.26
CA THR A 369 0.67 -19.34 -1.65
C THR A 369 -0.17 -19.98 -0.55
N ASN A 370 0.35 -20.99 0.14
CA ASN A 370 -0.41 -21.70 1.19
C ASN A 370 -0.66 -20.82 2.41
N THR A 371 0.32 -20.00 2.81
CA THR A 371 0.14 -19.07 3.94
C THR A 371 -0.94 -18.06 3.66
N LEU A 372 -0.88 -17.39 2.52
CA LEU A 372 -1.89 -16.40 2.14
C LEU A 372 -3.27 -17.02 1.93
N LEU A 373 -3.36 -18.21 1.31
CA LEU A 373 -4.61 -18.97 1.20
C LEU A 373 -5.21 -19.28 2.57
N SER A 374 -4.39 -19.68 3.55
CA SER A 374 -4.87 -19.99 4.90
C SER A 374 -5.51 -18.77 5.57
N PHE A 375 -4.90 -17.60 5.46
CA PHE A 375 -5.47 -16.34 5.99
C PHE A 375 -6.73 -15.91 5.23
N ALA A 376 -6.77 -16.04 3.91
CA ALA A 376 -7.95 -15.74 3.10
C ALA A 376 -9.12 -16.65 3.47
N PHE A 377 -8.91 -17.96 3.54
CA PHE A 377 -9.95 -18.93 3.96
C PHE A 377 -10.41 -18.69 5.38
N PHE A 378 -9.49 -18.42 6.32
CA PHE A 378 -9.87 -18.08 7.68
C PHE A 378 -10.78 -16.86 7.73
N SER A 379 -10.47 -15.82 6.96
CA SER A 379 -11.29 -14.59 6.85
C SER A 379 -12.68 -14.89 6.28
N ILE A 380 -12.78 -15.73 5.25
CA ILE A 380 -14.04 -16.14 4.64
C ILE A 380 -14.88 -16.96 5.63
N ILE A 381 -14.30 -17.99 6.25
CA ILE A 381 -14.99 -18.88 7.20
C ILE A 381 -15.52 -18.06 8.38
N PHE A 382 -14.69 -17.20 8.96
CA PHE A 382 -15.10 -16.31 10.04
C PHE A 382 -16.28 -15.42 9.62
N GLY A 383 -16.22 -14.83 8.43
CA GLY A 383 -17.30 -14.00 7.90
C GLY A 383 -18.61 -14.79 7.72
N ILE A 384 -18.55 -16.05 7.25
CA ILE A 384 -19.72 -16.93 7.11
C ILE A 384 -20.30 -17.27 8.48
N ILE A 385 -19.47 -17.76 9.42
CA ILE A 385 -19.91 -18.09 10.79
C ILE A 385 -20.63 -16.89 11.42
N ARG A 386 -19.99 -15.69 11.36
CA ARG A 386 -20.61 -14.49 11.88
C ARG A 386 -21.92 -14.14 11.18
N SER A 387 -22.08 -14.47 9.88
CA SER A 387 -23.32 -14.28 9.13
C SER A 387 -24.46 -15.15 9.64
N LEU A 388 -24.14 -16.35 10.07
CA LEU A 388 -25.13 -17.32 10.55
C LEU A 388 -25.61 -16.99 11.97
N PHE A 389 -24.68 -16.57 12.83
CA PHE A 389 -24.98 -16.34 14.26
C PHE A 389 -25.43 -14.91 14.61
N TYR A 390 -25.09 -13.92 13.79
CA TYR A 390 -25.44 -12.52 14.03
C TYR A 390 -26.22 -11.94 12.83
N LYS A 391 -27.49 -12.39 12.70
CA LYS A 391 -28.44 -11.77 11.76
C LYS A 391 -28.84 -10.38 12.33
N LYS A 392 -28.13 -9.33 11.96
CA LYS A 392 -28.60 -7.94 12.00
C LYS A 392 -28.11 -7.20 10.78
#